data_892a15c69c74eb2b18aebcd9598d171b
#
_entry.id   892a15c69c74eb2b18aebcd9598d171b
#
_cell.length_a   1.000
_cell.length_b   1.000
_cell.length_c   1.000
_cell.angle_alpha   90.00
_cell.angle_beta   90.00
_cell.angle_gamma   90.00
#
_symmetry.space_group_name_H-M   'P 1'
#
loop_
_entity.id
_entity.type
_entity.pdbx_description
1 polymer ?
#
loop_
_entity_poly.entity_id
_entity_poly.type
_entity_poly.pdbx_seq_one_letter_code
_entity_poly.pdbx_strand_id
1 'polypeptide(L)'
;CNRYIKFGAMLNKARAMGIDYVATGHYARIEFCKERGRYLLRKSATDRKDQTYALYNLTQEQLARTLMPLGDYTKDQVREIAKDIGLTVASKPDSQEICFVEDNNYANFITENTDSPIMPGDFVDTKGNILGRHKGIIFYTIGQRKGLGIALGKPMFVVAIDVKNNRVVLGDGEEVFSDNLTASDVNFISIDKLEGEMRVKAKIRYNAGESDAVIRPMDNGMVKVVFDSPQRAITPGQSVVFYDGDIVVGGGVIVS
;
A
#
# COMPACT_ATOMS: atom_id res chain seq x y z
N CYS A 1 -3.24 -4.94 9.49
CA CYS A 1 -3.14 -6.33 9.92
C CYS A 1 -1.67 -6.79 10.00
N ASN A 2 -0.86 -6.70 8.92
CA ASN A 2 0.52 -7.19 8.92
C ASN A 2 1.36 -6.50 10.02
N ARG A 3 1.46 -5.16 9.99
CA ARG A 3 2.34 -4.36 10.88
C ARG A 3 2.04 -4.60 12.37
N TYR A 4 0.79 -4.54 12.78
CA TYR A 4 0.43 -4.50 14.21
C TYR A 4 -0.01 -5.84 14.77
N ILE A 5 -0.69 -6.67 13.99
CA ILE A 5 -1.25 -7.94 14.47
C ILE A 5 -0.30 -9.09 14.18
N LYS A 6 -0.02 -9.41 12.91
CA LYS A 6 0.78 -10.60 12.56
C LYS A 6 2.23 -10.46 12.99
N PHE A 7 2.91 -9.39 12.59
CA PHE A 7 4.33 -9.17 12.88
C PHE A 7 4.58 -8.29 14.11
N GLY A 8 3.51 -7.78 14.73
CA GLY A 8 3.54 -7.12 16.04
C GLY A 8 3.09 -8.06 17.15
N ALA A 9 1.82 -8.00 17.52
CA ALA A 9 1.27 -8.70 18.68
C ALA A 9 1.48 -10.22 18.64
N MET A 10 1.23 -10.87 17.49
CA MET A 10 1.40 -12.33 17.33
C MET A 10 2.87 -12.74 17.48
N LEU A 11 3.81 -12.05 16.83
CA LEU A 11 5.23 -12.34 16.95
C LEU A 11 5.73 -12.14 18.39
N ASN A 12 5.30 -11.06 19.06
CA ASN A 12 5.64 -10.82 20.46
C ASN A 12 5.08 -11.92 21.39
N LYS A 13 3.86 -12.39 21.14
CA LYS A 13 3.27 -13.51 21.89
C LYS A 13 4.04 -14.82 21.65
N ALA A 14 4.42 -15.11 20.42
CA ALA A 14 5.23 -16.28 20.08
C ALA A 14 6.56 -16.26 20.84
N ARG A 15 7.26 -15.11 20.85
CA ARG A 15 8.51 -14.94 21.62
C ARG A 15 8.31 -15.17 23.12
N ALA A 16 7.24 -14.64 23.71
CA ALA A 16 6.94 -14.85 25.13
C ALA A 16 6.65 -16.32 25.46
N MET A 17 6.32 -17.14 24.48
CA MET A 17 6.12 -18.60 24.58
C MET A 17 7.39 -19.40 24.25
N GLY A 18 8.53 -18.76 24.02
CA GLY A 18 9.79 -19.43 23.65
C GLY A 18 9.82 -19.93 22.19
N ILE A 19 8.96 -19.40 21.32
CA ILE A 19 8.92 -19.76 19.89
C ILE A 19 9.86 -18.81 19.13
N ASP A 20 10.79 -19.36 18.37
CA ASP A 20 11.81 -18.60 17.65
C ASP A 20 11.31 -17.95 16.37
N TYR A 21 10.42 -18.62 15.64
CA TYR A 21 9.96 -18.19 14.32
C TYR A 21 8.45 -18.24 14.18
N VAL A 22 7.94 -17.33 13.35
CA VAL A 22 6.54 -17.35 12.86
C VAL A 22 6.57 -17.61 11.37
N ALA A 23 5.86 -18.63 10.89
CA ALA A 23 5.70 -18.91 9.46
C ALA A 23 4.38 -18.33 8.96
N THR A 24 4.41 -17.75 7.74
CA THR A 24 3.22 -17.19 7.10
C THR A 24 3.16 -17.58 5.62
N GLY A 25 1.94 -17.65 5.08
CA GLY A 25 1.69 -17.95 3.67
C GLY A 25 1.84 -16.76 2.72
N HIS A 26 2.64 -15.75 3.08
CA HIS A 26 2.90 -14.64 2.17
C HIS A 26 3.83 -15.06 1.03
N TYR A 27 3.53 -14.56 -0.17
CA TYR A 27 4.38 -14.71 -1.35
C TYR A 27 5.43 -13.60 -1.36
N ALA A 28 6.51 -13.82 -0.63
CA ALA A 28 7.71 -13.01 -0.57
C ALA A 28 8.87 -13.88 -0.08
N ARG A 29 10.11 -13.46 -0.28
CA ARG A 29 11.31 -14.17 0.18
C ARG A 29 12.06 -13.33 1.19
N ILE A 30 12.60 -13.97 2.21
CA ILE A 30 13.48 -13.35 3.20
C ILE A 30 14.84 -14.04 3.11
N GLU A 31 15.90 -13.25 2.99
CA GLU A 31 17.27 -13.72 2.87
C GLU A 31 18.18 -12.89 3.78
N PHE A 32 19.12 -13.52 4.48
CA PHE A 32 20.18 -12.81 5.19
C PHE A 32 21.37 -12.56 4.26
N CYS A 33 21.61 -11.29 3.94
CA CYS A 33 22.74 -10.87 3.12
C CYS A 33 23.96 -10.63 4.02
N LYS A 34 24.95 -11.51 3.95
CA LYS A 34 26.19 -11.41 4.76
C LYS A 34 26.99 -10.15 4.47
N GLU A 35 27.02 -9.72 3.22
CA GLU A 35 27.77 -8.53 2.79
C GLU A 35 27.20 -7.24 3.39
N ARG A 36 25.86 -7.18 3.51
CA ARG A 36 25.15 -6.03 4.09
C ARG A 36 24.90 -6.18 5.59
N GLY A 37 25.12 -7.36 6.16
CA GLY A 37 24.82 -7.67 7.56
C GLY A 37 23.33 -7.55 7.91
N ARG A 38 22.42 -7.75 6.93
CA ARG A 38 20.99 -7.46 7.04
C ARG A 38 20.13 -8.52 6.41
N TYR A 39 18.90 -8.63 6.92
CA TYR A 39 17.83 -9.35 6.22
C TYR A 39 17.30 -8.52 5.08
N LEU A 40 17.14 -9.13 3.92
CA LEU A 40 16.51 -8.56 2.73
C LEU A 40 15.12 -9.15 2.58
N LEU A 41 14.17 -8.32 2.16
CA LEU A 41 12.87 -8.75 1.67
C LEU A 41 12.93 -8.70 0.13
N ARG A 42 12.65 -9.83 -0.51
CA ARG A 42 12.69 -9.97 -1.96
C ARG A 42 11.31 -10.33 -2.50
N LYS A 43 11.05 -9.94 -3.72
CA LYS A 43 9.85 -10.36 -4.46
C LYS A 43 9.76 -11.89 -4.51
N SER A 44 8.55 -12.41 -4.57
CA SER A 44 8.30 -13.83 -4.77
C SER A 44 8.77 -14.30 -6.14
N ALA A 45 8.83 -15.61 -6.34
CA ALA A 45 9.18 -16.21 -7.64
C ALA A 45 8.17 -15.87 -8.76
N THR A 46 7.02 -15.26 -8.45
CA THR A 46 5.99 -14.87 -9.40
C THR A 46 5.49 -13.44 -9.15
N ASP A 47 5.57 -12.58 -10.16
CA ASP A 47 5.13 -11.18 -10.07
C ASP A 47 3.62 -11.04 -9.82
N ARG A 48 2.81 -12.00 -10.29
CA ARG A 48 1.34 -11.94 -10.18
C ARG A 48 0.81 -12.02 -8.76
N LYS A 49 1.61 -12.56 -7.83
CA LYS A 49 1.19 -12.78 -6.43
C LYS A 49 2.16 -12.17 -5.42
N ASP A 50 3.13 -11.39 -5.89
CA ASP A 50 4.06 -10.72 -5.00
C ASP A 50 3.33 -9.87 -3.95
N GLN A 51 3.69 -10.07 -2.68
CA GLN A 51 3.08 -9.40 -1.55
C GLN A 51 4.04 -8.47 -0.82
N THR A 52 5.21 -8.21 -1.38
CA THR A 52 6.23 -7.34 -0.77
C THR A 52 5.73 -5.94 -0.52
N TYR A 53 4.82 -5.43 -1.37
CA TYR A 53 4.16 -4.14 -1.17
C TYR A 53 3.47 -4.03 0.20
N ALA A 54 2.89 -5.09 0.71
CA ALA A 54 2.20 -5.11 2.00
C ALA A 54 3.14 -5.42 3.18
N LEU A 55 4.42 -5.70 2.90
CA LEU A 55 5.41 -6.18 3.88
C LEU A 55 6.59 -5.21 4.07
N TYR A 56 6.64 -4.09 3.33
CA TYR A 56 7.75 -3.15 3.36
C TYR A 56 8.04 -2.57 4.75
N ASN A 57 7.07 -2.61 5.63
CA ASN A 57 7.16 -2.04 6.99
C ASN A 57 7.69 -3.03 8.03
N LEU A 58 8.17 -4.21 7.62
CA LEU A 58 8.82 -5.16 8.52
C LEU A 58 10.19 -4.65 8.95
N THR A 59 10.45 -4.69 10.24
CA THR A 59 11.77 -4.37 10.81
C THR A 59 12.77 -5.51 10.62
N GLN A 60 14.05 -5.25 10.78
CA GLN A 60 15.10 -6.26 10.74
C GLN A 60 14.88 -7.40 11.75
N GLU A 61 14.43 -7.06 12.96
CA GLU A 61 14.09 -8.06 13.99
C GLU A 61 12.91 -8.94 13.56
N GLN A 62 11.88 -8.36 12.95
CA GLN A 62 10.72 -9.09 12.45
C GLN A 62 11.10 -10.00 11.27
N LEU A 63 11.92 -9.51 10.34
CA LEU A 63 12.43 -10.31 9.23
C LEU A 63 13.26 -11.50 9.71
N ALA A 64 14.14 -11.28 10.70
CA ALA A 64 14.98 -12.34 11.29
C ALA A 64 14.17 -13.49 11.91
N ARG A 65 12.91 -13.26 12.27
CA ARG A 65 12.03 -14.22 12.96
C ARG A 65 10.83 -14.66 12.16
N THR A 66 10.81 -14.35 10.86
CA THR A 66 9.70 -14.68 9.98
C THR A 66 10.14 -15.62 8.88
N LEU A 67 9.35 -16.66 8.67
CA LEU A 67 9.51 -17.60 7.56
C LEU A 67 8.37 -17.41 6.55
N MET A 68 8.72 -17.37 5.28
CA MET A 68 7.78 -17.24 4.16
C MET A 68 7.98 -18.38 3.18
N PRO A 69 7.56 -19.62 3.53
CA PRO A 69 7.87 -20.82 2.75
C PRO A 69 7.24 -20.86 1.36
N LEU A 70 6.27 -19.97 1.08
CA LEU A 70 5.62 -19.91 -0.23
C LEU A 70 6.31 -18.95 -1.22
N GLY A 71 7.36 -18.26 -0.80
CA GLY A 71 8.03 -17.25 -1.62
C GLY A 71 8.65 -17.77 -2.91
N ASP A 72 9.08 -19.04 -2.92
CA ASP A 72 9.73 -19.70 -4.06
C ASP A 72 8.78 -20.48 -4.95
N TYR A 73 7.48 -20.52 -4.61
CA TYR A 73 6.48 -21.28 -5.34
C TYR A 73 5.52 -20.37 -6.10
N THR A 74 5.07 -20.84 -7.25
CA THR A 74 3.90 -20.25 -7.92
C THR A 74 2.63 -20.69 -7.20
N LYS A 75 1.54 -19.95 -7.41
CA LYS A 75 0.26 -20.31 -6.79
C LYS A 75 -0.26 -21.68 -7.25
N ASP A 76 -0.01 -22.05 -8.49
CA ASP A 76 -0.45 -23.33 -9.02
C ASP A 76 0.32 -24.48 -8.38
N GLN A 77 1.64 -24.33 -8.19
CA GLN A 77 2.43 -25.29 -7.42
C GLN A 77 1.95 -25.43 -5.96
N VAL A 78 1.62 -24.30 -5.29
CA VAL A 78 1.07 -24.35 -3.93
C VAL A 78 -0.27 -25.07 -3.90
N ARG A 79 -1.13 -24.89 -4.90
CA ARG A 79 -2.41 -25.62 -5.01
C ARG A 79 -2.21 -27.11 -5.25
N GLU A 80 -1.25 -27.49 -6.08
CA GLU A 80 -0.88 -28.91 -6.30
C GLU A 80 -0.40 -29.54 -5.00
N ILE A 81 0.56 -28.92 -4.33
CA ILE A 81 1.05 -29.38 -3.02
C ILE A 81 -0.11 -29.54 -2.03
N ALA A 82 -0.97 -28.51 -1.92
CA ALA A 82 -2.12 -28.55 -1.01
C ALA A 82 -3.09 -29.70 -1.33
N LYS A 83 -3.29 -30.01 -2.61
CA LYS A 83 -4.10 -31.12 -3.07
C LYS A 83 -3.45 -32.46 -2.73
N ASP A 84 -2.15 -32.59 -2.97
CA ASP A 84 -1.40 -33.86 -2.74
C ASP A 84 -1.36 -34.23 -1.25
N ILE A 85 -1.29 -33.20 -0.36
CA ILE A 85 -1.37 -33.44 1.09
C ILE A 85 -2.82 -33.44 1.64
N GLY A 86 -3.84 -33.43 0.76
CA GLY A 86 -5.23 -33.61 1.13
C GLY A 86 -5.91 -32.39 1.81
N LEU A 87 -5.42 -31.17 1.61
CA LEU A 87 -6.04 -29.99 2.19
C LEU A 87 -7.34 -29.62 1.47
N THR A 88 -8.46 -29.60 2.19
CA THR A 88 -9.80 -29.26 1.67
C THR A 88 -9.88 -27.82 1.10
N VAL A 89 -8.98 -26.95 1.52
CA VAL A 89 -8.93 -25.54 1.08
C VAL A 89 -8.13 -25.32 -0.22
N ALA A 90 -7.57 -26.36 -0.83
CA ALA A 90 -6.75 -26.27 -2.05
C ALA A 90 -7.48 -25.57 -3.22
N SER A 91 -8.80 -25.73 -3.31
CA SER A 91 -9.65 -25.12 -4.35
C SER A 91 -10.28 -23.80 -3.95
N LYS A 92 -10.08 -23.32 -2.71
CA LYS A 92 -10.69 -22.06 -2.24
C LYS A 92 -10.18 -20.88 -3.05
N PRO A 93 -11.05 -20.00 -3.58
CA PRO A 93 -10.63 -18.77 -4.23
C PRO A 93 -9.93 -17.83 -3.26
N ASP A 94 -9.09 -16.94 -3.80
CA ASP A 94 -8.42 -15.93 -2.99
C ASP A 94 -9.42 -14.95 -2.37
N SER A 95 -9.18 -14.57 -1.13
CA SER A 95 -9.83 -13.40 -0.56
C SER A 95 -9.31 -12.17 -1.28
N GLN A 96 -10.17 -11.52 -2.06
CA GLN A 96 -9.81 -10.32 -2.84
C GLN A 96 -10.07 -9.02 -2.08
N GLU A 97 -10.78 -9.10 -0.96
CA GLU A 97 -11.31 -7.97 -0.21
C GLU A 97 -10.78 -7.92 1.22
N ILE A 98 -11.02 -6.80 1.88
CA ILE A 98 -10.72 -6.61 3.29
C ILE A 98 -11.56 -7.60 4.10
N CYS A 99 -10.92 -8.52 4.82
CA CYS A 99 -11.55 -9.69 5.44
C CYS A 99 -12.63 -9.37 6.50
N PHE A 100 -12.76 -8.13 6.94
CA PHE A 100 -13.78 -7.68 7.89
C PHE A 100 -14.83 -6.74 7.27
N VAL A 101 -14.83 -6.57 5.94
CA VAL A 101 -15.87 -5.86 5.17
C VAL A 101 -16.59 -6.90 4.31
N GLU A 102 -17.72 -7.42 4.82
CA GLU A 102 -18.40 -8.60 4.25
C GLU A 102 -19.09 -8.32 2.91
N ASP A 103 -19.58 -7.08 2.71
CA ASP A 103 -20.37 -6.66 1.54
C ASP A 103 -19.58 -5.87 0.49
N ASN A 104 -18.24 -5.82 0.60
CA ASN A 104 -17.36 -5.00 -0.22
C ASN A 104 -17.70 -3.50 -0.21
N ASN A 105 -18.47 -3.04 0.77
CA ASN A 105 -18.91 -1.67 0.93
C ASN A 105 -18.22 -1.01 2.14
N TYR A 106 -16.94 -0.64 1.95
CA TYR A 106 -16.17 0.02 3.01
C TYR A 106 -16.82 1.32 3.51
N ALA A 107 -17.60 2.01 2.67
CA ALA A 107 -18.27 3.23 3.08
C ALA A 107 -19.40 2.94 4.11
N ASN A 108 -20.16 1.86 3.91
CA ASN A 108 -21.12 1.39 4.90
C ASN A 108 -20.40 0.96 6.19
N PHE A 109 -19.32 0.18 6.06
CA PHE A 109 -18.53 -0.21 7.21
C PHE A 109 -18.03 0.98 8.03
N ILE A 110 -17.52 2.04 7.38
CA ILE A 110 -17.09 3.26 8.06
C ILE A 110 -18.30 3.93 8.73
N THR A 111 -19.43 4.03 8.01
CA THR A 111 -20.65 4.67 8.54
C THR A 111 -21.15 3.99 9.80
N GLU A 112 -21.11 2.66 9.85
CA GLU A 112 -21.60 1.86 10.99
C GLU A 112 -20.59 1.81 12.16
N ASN A 113 -19.30 2.06 11.90
CA ASN A 113 -18.23 1.97 12.89
C ASN A 113 -17.57 3.31 13.25
N THR A 114 -18.21 4.44 12.92
CA THR A 114 -17.74 5.77 13.31
C THR A 114 -18.76 6.48 14.20
N ASP A 115 -18.27 7.08 15.28
CA ASP A 115 -19.07 7.96 16.13
C ASP A 115 -19.19 9.38 15.55
N SER A 116 -18.41 9.68 14.50
CA SER A 116 -18.39 11.00 13.87
C SER A 116 -19.47 11.09 12.78
N PRO A 117 -20.31 12.15 12.77
CA PRO A 117 -21.32 12.31 11.74
C PRO A 117 -20.68 12.53 10.37
N ILE A 118 -21.17 11.80 9.36
CA ILE A 118 -20.74 11.99 7.97
C ILE A 118 -21.52 13.18 7.41
N MET A 119 -20.81 14.29 7.24
CA MET A 119 -21.41 15.54 6.80
C MET A 119 -21.32 15.72 5.28
N PRO A 120 -22.43 16.10 4.62
CA PRO A 120 -22.36 16.59 3.25
C PRO A 120 -21.44 17.82 3.14
N GLY A 121 -20.74 17.95 2.01
CA GLY A 121 -19.85 19.07 1.76
C GLY A 121 -19.91 19.51 0.29
N ASP A 122 -18.92 20.30 -0.15
CA ASP A 122 -18.91 20.87 -1.47
C ASP A 122 -17.96 20.14 -2.42
N PHE A 123 -18.44 19.87 -3.63
CA PHE A 123 -17.55 19.69 -4.76
C PHE A 123 -17.03 21.06 -5.20
N VAL A 124 -15.72 21.15 -5.34
CA VAL A 124 -15.06 22.37 -5.85
C VAL A 124 -14.15 22.02 -7.02
N ASP A 125 -13.90 23.00 -7.91
CA ASP A 125 -12.83 22.86 -8.90
C ASP A 125 -11.45 23.16 -8.27
N THR A 126 -10.37 22.99 -9.04
CA THR A 126 -8.99 23.27 -8.61
C THR A 126 -8.75 24.75 -8.31
N LYS A 127 -9.66 25.66 -8.69
CA LYS A 127 -9.64 27.11 -8.38
C LYS A 127 -10.47 27.45 -7.13
N GLY A 128 -11.16 26.46 -6.55
CA GLY A 128 -12.01 26.63 -5.37
C GLY A 128 -13.46 27.04 -5.67
N ASN A 129 -13.89 27.12 -6.94
CA ASN A 129 -15.28 27.39 -7.28
C ASN A 129 -16.17 26.20 -6.93
N ILE A 130 -17.32 26.47 -6.32
CA ILE A 130 -18.27 25.42 -5.95
C ILE A 130 -18.98 24.91 -7.20
N LEU A 131 -18.94 23.59 -7.38
CA LEU A 131 -19.59 22.88 -8.50
C LEU A 131 -20.89 22.19 -8.09
N GLY A 132 -21.08 21.93 -6.80
CA GLY A 132 -22.25 21.26 -6.25
C GLY A 132 -21.99 20.68 -4.87
N ARG A 133 -22.85 19.74 -4.43
CA ARG A 133 -22.77 19.14 -3.10
C ARG A 133 -22.49 17.64 -3.16
N HIS A 134 -21.63 17.13 -2.29
CA HIS A 134 -21.39 15.71 -2.09
C HIS A 134 -22.02 15.21 -0.78
N LYS A 135 -22.21 13.89 -0.67
CA LYS A 135 -22.86 13.24 0.47
C LYS A 135 -21.94 12.91 1.66
N GLY A 136 -20.66 13.22 1.55
CA GLY A 136 -19.61 12.96 2.54
C GLY A 136 -18.31 12.51 1.86
N ILE A 137 -17.15 12.99 2.32
CA ILE A 137 -15.85 12.73 1.68
C ILE A 137 -15.49 11.24 1.65
N ILE A 138 -15.99 10.43 2.58
CA ILE A 138 -15.72 8.98 2.67
C ILE A 138 -16.21 8.18 1.45
N PHE A 139 -17.13 8.73 0.68
CA PHE A 139 -17.70 8.09 -0.52
C PHE A 139 -16.88 8.34 -1.79
N TYR A 140 -15.77 9.07 -1.69
CA TYR A 140 -14.97 9.48 -2.83
C TYR A 140 -13.51 9.06 -2.68
N THR A 141 -12.89 8.75 -3.81
CA THR A 141 -11.49 8.31 -3.87
C THR A 141 -10.77 9.11 -4.95
N ILE A 142 -9.52 9.49 -4.70
CA ILE A 142 -8.69 10.19 -5.69
C ILE A 142 -8.57 9.34 -6.95
N GLY A 143 -8.78 9.96 -8.11
CA GLY A 143 -8.86 9.31 -9.41
C GLY A 143 -10.25 8.79 -9.80
N GLN A 144 -11.26 8.89 -8.92
CA GLN A 144 -12.62 8.47 -9.21
C GLN A 144 -13.27 9.39 -10.27
N ARG A 145 -13.91 8.78 -11.28
CA ARG A 145 -14.65 9.47 -12.35
C ARG A 145 -16.15 9.20 -12.26
N LYS A 146 -16.54 7.95 -11.98
CA LYS A 146 -17.95 7.51 -11.96
C LYS A 146 -18.54 7.65 -10.57
N GLY A 147 -19.86 7.80 -10.48
CA GLY A 147 -20.57 7.82 -9.20
C GLY A 147 -20.39 9.10 -8.39
N LEU A 148 -19.98 10.21 -9.03
CA LEU A 148 -19.88 11.51 -8.36
C LEU A 148 -21.26 12.09 -7.99
N GLY A 149 -22.33 11.68 -8.70
CA GLY A 149 -23.69 12.16 -8.41
C GLY A 149 -23.96 13.61 -8.83
N ILE A 150 -23.13 14.15 -9.74
CA ILE A 150 -23.22 15.52 -10.25
C ILE A 150 -23.05 15.53 -11.77
N ALA A 151 -23.84 16.36 -12.47
CA ALA A 151 -23.75 16.57 -13.92
C ALA A 151 -22.90 17.81 -14.19
N LEU A 152 -21.71 17.62 -14.78
CA LEU A 152 -20.73 18.69 -14.99
C LEU A 152 -20.52 19.04 -16.48
N GLY A 153 -21.25 18.40 -17.39
CA GLY A 153 -21.15 18.63 -18.84
C GLY A 153 -19.86 18.08 -19.48
N LYS A 154 -18.83 17.78 -18.70
CA LYS A 154 -17.57 17.16 -19.13
C LYS A 154 -17.11 16.11 -18.12
N PRO A 155 -16.25 15.14 -18.54
CA PRO A 155 -15.67 14.21 -17.59
C PRO A 155 -14.77 14.92 -16.58
N MET A 156 -15.06 14.75 -15.30
CA MET A 156 -14.24 15.24 -14.19
C MET A 156 -13.80 14.08 -13.29
N PHE A 157 -12.70 14.29 -12.58
CA PHE A 157 -12.09 13.30 -11.69
C PHE A 157 -11.88 13.91 -10.32
N VAL A 158 -11.94 13.09 -9.28
CA VAL A 158 -11.49 13.50 -7.95
C VAL A 158 -9.97 13.64 -7.99
N VAL A 159 -9.46 14.84 -7.82
CA VAL A 159 -8.01 15.14 -7.83
C VAL A 159 -7.46 15.30 -6.41
N ALA A 160 -8.28 15.75 -5.47
CA ALA A 160 -7.92 15.85 -4.05
C ALA A 160 -9.14 15.72 -3.15
N ILE A 161 -8.90 15.40 -1.88
CA ILE A 161 -9.91 15.41 -0.81
C ILE A 161 -9.37 16.33 0.28
N ASP A 162 -10.02 17.48 0.47
CA ASP A 162 -9.73 18.43 1.54
C ASP A 162 -10.56 18.08 2.78
N VAL A 163 -9.98 17.24 3.62
CA VAL A 163 -10.63 16.76 4.85
C VAL A 163 -10.95 17.91 5.81
N LYS A 164 -10.05 18.91 5.89
CA LYS A 164 -10.19 20.03 6.83
C LYS A 164 -11.40 20.91 6.52
N ASN A 165 -11.67 21.14 5.23
CA ASN A 165 -12.78 21.98 4.78
C ASN A 165 -13.97 21.17 4.29
N ASN A 166 -13.96 19.83 4.43
CA ASN A 166 -14.98 18.90 3.96
C ASN A 166 -15.31 19.11 2.48
N ARG A 167 -14.29 19.12 1.61
CA ARG A 167 -14.41 19.34 0.18
C ARG A 167 -13.83 18.20 -0.64
N VAL A 168 -14.48 17.92 -1.77
CA VAL A 168 -13.97 17.02 -2.81
C VAL A 168 -13.58 17.89 -3.99
N VAL A 169 -12.28 17.93 -4.32
CA VAL A 169 -11.76 18.72 -5.43
C VAL A 169 -11.85 17.92 -6.71
N LEU A 170 -12.50 18.47 -7.71
CA LEU A 170 -12.67 17.88 -9.03
C LEU A 170 -11.79 18.62 -10.05
N GLY A 171 -11.14 17.85 -10.90
CA GLY A 171 -10.27 18.37 -11.96
C GLY A 171 -10.40 17.59 -13.26
N ASP A 172 -9.72 18.05 -14.28
CA ASP A 172 -9.64 17.38 -15.58
C ASP A 172 -8.75 16.12 -15.50
N GLY A 173 -8.76 15.31 -16.56
CA GLY A 173 -8.01 14.06 -16.58
C GLY A 173 -6.50 14.19 -16.42
N GLU A 174 -5.92 15.31 -16.83
CA GLU A 174 -4.48 15.61 -16.67
C GLU A 174 -4.13 16.00 -15.25
N GLU A 175 -5.02 16.69 -14.54
CA GLU A 175 -4.81 17.13 -13.14
C GLU A 175 -4.79 15.96 -12.12
N VAL A 176 -5.13 14.74 -12.57
CA VAL A 176 -5.01 13.50 -11.76
C VAL A 176 -3.58 13.00 -11.69
N PHE A 177 -2.68 13.49 -12.54
CA PHE A 177 -1.30 13.03 -12.62
C PHE A 177 -0.35 13.95 -11.84
N SER A 178 0.63 13.35 -11.18
CA SER A 178 1.73 14.05 -10.53
C SER A 178 3.03 13.28 -10.75
N ASP A 179 4.12 14.00 -10.93
CA ASP A 179 5.47 13.44 -11.09
C ASP A 179 6.22 13.29 -9.76
N ASN A 180 5.62 13.69 -8.66
CA ASN A 180 6.28 13.61 -7.37
C ASN A 180 5.30 13.38 -6.21
N LEU A 181 5.84 12.89 -5.09
CA LEU A 181 5.15 12.75 -3.82
C LEU A 181 6.12 12.88 -2.65
N THR A 182 5.57 13.05 -1.45
CA THR A 182 6.31 12.98 -0.19
C THR A 182 5.79 11.80 0.62
N ALA A 183 6.71 11.04 1.21
CA ALA A 183 6.41 9.91 2.08
C ALA A 183 6.92 10.17 3.50
N SER A 184 6.10 9.80 4.49
CA SER A 184 6.42 9.77 5.92
C SER A 184 6.41 8.34 6.47
N ASP A 185 6.70 8.16 7.75
CA ASP A 185 6.75 6.84 8.41
C ASP A 185 7.57 5.82 7.59
N VAL A 186 8.74 6.28 7.12
CA VAL A 186 9.58 5.52 6.20
C VAL A 186 10.33 4.43 6.94
N ASN A 187 10.27 3.20 6.41
CA ASN A 187 11.05 2.07 6.86
C ASN A 187 11.98 1.61 5.74
N PHE A 188 13.28 1.55 6.01
CA PHE A 188 14.27 0.99 5.09
C PHE A 188 14.62 -0.44 5.48
N ILE A 189 14.62 -1.36 4.50
CA ILE A 189 14.94 -2.77 4.68
C ILE A 189 16.35 -3.08 4.20
N SER A 190 16.68 -2.75 2.95
CA SER A 190 17.96 -3.15 2.36
C SER A 190 19.12 -2.22 2.70
N ILE A 191 18.84 -1.04 3.26
CA ILE A 191 19.78 -0.03 3.72
C ILE A 191 19.43 0.42 5.13
N ASP A 192 20.37 1.00 5.88
CA ASP A 192 20.08 1.56 7.21
C ASP A 192 19.32 2.87 7.14
N LYS A 193 19.79 3.75 6.28
CA LYS A 193 19.21 5.07 6.03
C LYS A 193 19.50 5.52 4.60
N LEU A 194 18.74 6.46 4.14
CA LEU A 194 18.98 7.15 2.87
C LEU A 194 19.89 8.37 3.15
N GLU A 195 21.13 8.32 2.71
CA GLU A 195 22.10 9.41 2.95
C GLU A 195 22.11 10.46 1.82
N GLY A 196 21.64 10.10 0.64
CA GLY A 196 21.60 10.96 -0.54
C GLY A 196 20.55 10.50 -1.53
N GLU A 197 20.62 10.98 -2.75
CA GLU A 197 19.73 10.53 -3.81
C GLU A 197 19.98 9.08 -4.17
N MET A 198 18.89 8.33 -4.38
CA MET A 198 18.95 6.94 -4.82
C MET A 198 17.96 6.68 -5.94
N ARG A 199 18.42 6.05 -7.00
CA ARG A 199 17.58 5.57 -8.09
C ARG A 199 16.87 4.29 -7.68
N VAL A 200 15.56 4.22 -7.88
CA VAL A 200 14.72 3.08 -7.50
C VAL A 200 13.59 2.89 -8.51
N LYS A 201 12.89 1.77 -8.42
CA LYS A 201 11.52 1.65 -8.91
C LYS A 201 10.57 1.87 -7.74
N ALA A 202 9.54 2.70 -7.93
CA ALA A 202 8.56 3.01 -6.90
C ALA A 202 7.16 2.56 -7.30
N LYS A 203 6.42 1.97 -6.34
CA LYS A 203 5.07 1.45 -6.50
C LYS A 203 4.14 2.14 -5.50
N ILE A 204 3.13 2.87 -6.00
CA ILE A 204 2.28 3.75 -5.20
C ILE A 204 0.95 3.12 -4.74
N ARG A 205 0.66 1.88 -5.14
CA ARG A 205 -0.49 1.08 -4.69
C ARG A 205 -0.29 -0.38 -5.06
N TYR A 206 -1.01 -1.29 -4.39
CA TYR A 206 -0.85 -2.73 -4.55
C TYR A 206 -0.99 -3.21 -6.00
N ASN A 207 -1.99 -2.70 -6.72
CA ASN A 207 -2.28 -3.11 -8.11
C ASN A 207 -1.63 -2.21 -9.18
N ALA A 208 -0.80 -1.23 -8.80
CA ALA A 208 -0.05 -0.43 -9.78
C ALA A 208 1.21 -1.17 -10.24
N GLY A 209 1.70 -0.82 -11.42
CA GLY A 209 3.05 -1.17 -11.85
C GLY A 209 4.12 -0.39 -11.07
N GLU A 210 5.35 -0.82 -11.19
CA GLU A 210 6.52 -0.08 -10.72
C GLU A 210 6.93 0.96 -11.76
N SER A 211 7.31 2.14 -11.29
CA SER A 211 7.76 3.26 -12.13
C SER A 211 9.14 3.72 -11.69
N ASP A 212 9.99 4.08 -12.66
CA ASP A 212 11.31 4.61 -12.38
C ASP A 212 11.21 5.95 -11.64
N ALA A 213 11.99 6.08 -10.56
CA ALA A 213 11.98 7.24 -9.70
C ALA A 213 13.33 7.47 -9.02
N VAL A 214 13.52 8.67 -8.52
CA VAL A 214 14.61 9.03 -7.60
C VAL A 214 14.00 9.35 -6.25
N ILE A 215 14.55 8.76 -5.20
CA ILE A 215 14.21 9.08 -3.81
C ILE A 215 15.30 9.98 -3.21
N ARG A 216 14.86 10.97 -2.41
CA ARG A 216 15.73 11.96 -1.75
C ARG A 216 15.37 12.07 -0.28
N PRO A 217 16.35 12.10 0.63
CA PRO A 217 16.06 12.35 2.03
C PRO A 217 15.54 13.77 2.21
N MET A 218 14.60 13.93 3.13
CA MET A 218 14.10 15.22 3.60
C MET A 218 14.25 15.31 5.11
N ASP A 219 14.04 16.52 5.64
CA ASP A 219 13.98 16.73 7.08
C ASP A 219 12.92 15.87 7.75
N ASN A 220 13.09 15.62 9.05
CA ASN A 220 12.16 14.82 9.88
C ASN A 220 11.95 13.37 9.42
N GLY A 221 12.92 12.78 8.71
CA GLY A 221 12.85 11.38 8.27
C GLY A 221 11.87 11.11 7.12
N MET A 222 11.35 12.16 6.49
CA MET A 222 10.55 12.04 5.27
C MET A 222 11.42 11.79 4.05
N VAL A 223 10.78 11.31 2.98
CA VAL A 223 11.42 11.05 1.69
C VAL A 223 10.61 11.69 0.58
N LYS A 224 11.27 12.48 -0.26
CA LYS A 224 10.74 12.96 -1.53
C LYS A 224 10.95 11.90 -2.59
N VAL A 225 9.91 11.60 -3.35
CA VAL A 225 9.97 10.71 -4.51
C VAL A 225 9.67 11.52 -5.75
N VAL A 226 10.54 11.44 -6.76
CA VAL A 226 10.37 12.11 -8.06
C VAL A 226 10.37 11.02 -9.13
N PHE A 227 9.28 10.90 -9.86
CA PHE A 227 9.11 9.92 -10.93
C PHE A 227 9.60 10.46 -12.26
N ASP A 228 10.12 9.59 -13.12
CA ASP A 228 10.50 9.95 -14.49
C ASP A 228 9.29 10.24 -15.38
N SER A 229 8.13 9.68 -15.02
CA SER A 229 6.86 9.90 -15.71
C SER A 229 5.74 10.12 -14.70
N PRO A 230 4.81 11.05 -14.96
CA PRO A 230 3.72 11.34 -14.05
C PRO A 230 2.89 10.10 -13.68
N GLN A 231 2.59 9.96 -12.41
CA GLN A 231 1.81 8.85 -11.85
C GLN A 231 0.37 9.28 -11.63
N ARG A 232 -0.57 8.42 -12.02
CA ARG A 232 -1.99 8.71 -11.89
C ARG A 232 -2.49 8.51 -10.46
N ALA A 233 -3.19 9.51 -9.94
CA ALA A 233 -3.94 9.45 -8.69
C ALA A 233 -3.07 9.04 -7.48
N ILE A 234 -1.98 9.74 -7.26
CA ILE A 234 -1.18 9.63 -6.03
C ILE A 234 -2.11 9.97 -4.86
N THR A 235 -2.24 9.04 -3.90
CA THR A 235 -3.26 9.13 -2.86
C THR A 235 -2.64 9.18 -1.48
N PRO A 236 -2.77 10.29 -0.71
CA PRO A 236 -2.36 10.34 0.68
C PRO A 236 -2.99 9.24 1.52
N GLY A 237 -2.21 8.65 2.44
CA GLY A 237 -2.61 7.51 3.24
C GLY A 237 -2.31 6.15 2.60
N GLN A 238 -2.07 6.09 1.28
CA GLN A 238 -1.55 4.88 0.63
C GLN A 238 -0.05 4.74 0.88
N SER A 239 0.47 3.53 0.71
CA SER A 239 1.91 3.30 0.78
C SER A 239 2.60 3.62 -0.55
N VAL A 240 3.86 4.03 -0.47
CA VAL A 240 4.81 3.95 -1.57
C VAL A 240 5.93 2.99 -1.18
N VAL A 241 6.28 2.04 -2.07
CA VAL A 241 7.32 1.04 -1.81
C VAL A 241 8.40 1.14 -2.87
N PHE A 242 9.65 1.11 -2.43
CA PHE A 242 10.85 1.29 -3.24
C PHE A 242 11.53 -0.04 -3.49
N TYR A 243 11.93 -0.27 -4.74
CA TYR A 243 12.56 -1.51 -5.19
C TYR A 243 13.86 -1.23 -5.92
N ASP A 244 14.83 -2.13 -5.72
CA ASP A 244 16.06 -2.26 -6.52
C ASP A 244 16.07 -3.70 -7.07
N GLY A 245 15.69 -3.85 -8.33
CA GLY A 245 15.42 -5.16 -8.92
C GLY A 245 14.29 -5.91 -8.19
N ASP A 246 14.61 -7.05 -7.59
CA ASP A 246 13.70 -7.86 -6.78
C ASP A 246 13.77 -7.54 -5.27
N ILE A 247 14.68 -6.67 -4.85
CA ILE A 247 14.89 -6.31 -3.45
C ILE A 247 14.01 -5.12 -3.07
N VAL A 248 13.31 -5.23 -1.95
CA VAL A 248 12.63 -4.11 -1.32
C VAL A 248 13.66 -3.22 -0.62
N VAL A 249 13.84 -2.01 -1.12
CA VAL A 249 14.70 -1.00 -0.48
C VAL A 249 14.03 -0.50 0.81
N GLY A 250 12.74 -0.25 0.73
CA GLY A 250 11.93 0.27 1.83
C GLY A 250 10.61 0.83 1.32
N GLY A 251 9.98 1.66 2.11
CA GLY A 251 8.73 2.34 1.74
C GLY A 251 8.24 3.25 2.84
N GLY A 252 7.15 3.96 2.58
CA GLY A 252 6.53 4.88 3.53
C GLY A 252 5.06 5.13 3.22
N VAL A 253 4.44 5.99 3.98
CA VAL A 253 3.06 6.44 3.78
C VAL A 253 3.07 7.76 3.02
N ILE A 254 2.34 7.83 1.91
CA ILE A 254 2.18 9.03 1.09
C ILE A 254 1.45 10.11 1.91
N VAL A 255 2.00 11.33 1.96
CA VAL A 255 1.39 12.47 2.67
C VAL A 255 1.02 13.61 1.73
N SER A 256 1.70 13.74 0.59
CA SER A 256 1.39 14.74 -0.45
C SER A 256 1.90 14.27 -1.80
#